data_5653674f580f955b0a0c142b8a071017
#
_entry.id   5653674f580f955b0a0c142b8a071017
#
_cell.length_a   1.000
_cell.length_b   1.000
_cell.length_c   1.000
_cell.angle_alpha   90.00
_cell.angle_beta   90.00
_cell.angle_gamma   90.00
#
_symmetry.space_group_name_H-M   'P 1'
#
loop_
_entity.id
_entity.type
_entity.pdbx_description
1 polymer ?
#
loop_
_entity_poly.entity_id
_entity_poly.type
_entity_poly.pdbx_seq_one_letter_code
_entity_poly.pdbx_strand_id
1 'polypeptide(L)'
;NEAQVNRKMVGYAIPVTACHEVAHQMGYAAEEEANYLGYLAAKKIENPYFRYSAALFALRYLLSEVAKVSPEKYDNYYAQVRKGILENYKEVRLFWQQYKNKAEPVFKSSYDVFLKANKQNAGIDSYDLVVGLIINDK
;
A
#
# COMPACT_ATOMS: atom_id res chain seq x y z
N ASN A 1 -11.79 0.56 -20.14
CA ASN A 1 -10.93 0.12 -19.05
C ASN A 1 -11.55 0.57 -17.73
N GLU A 2 -11.90 -0.36 -16.87
CA GLU A 2 -12.46 -0.08 -15.54
C GLU A 2 -11.43 -0.40 -14.47
N ALA A 3 -11.31 0.47 -13.45
CA ALA A 3 -10.53 0.18 -12.26
C ALA A 3 -11.21 -0.95 -11.49
N GLN A 4 -10.55 -2.08 -11.36
CA GLN A 4 -11.12 -3.24 -10.68
C GLN A 4 -10.50 -3.35 -9.28
N VAL A 5 -11.33 -3.15 -8.25
CA VAL A 5 -10.97 -3.37 -6.86
C VAL A 5 -11.66 -4.63 -6.36
N ASN A 6 -10.90 -5.52 -5.71
CA ASN A 6 -11.46 -6.74 -5.16
C ASN A 6 -12.40 -6.42 -3.99
N ARG A 7 -13.71 -6.72 -4.17
CA ARG A 7 -14.75 -6.49 -3.14
C ARG A 7 -14.53 -7.25 -1.83
N LYS A 8 -13.69 -8.28 -1.84
CA LYS A 8 -13.35 -9.06 -0.64
C LYS A 8 -12.20 -8.44 0.16
N MET A 9 -11.60 -7.36 -0.34
CA MET A 9 -10.54 -6.66 0.34
C MET A 9 -11.06 -6.02 1.64
N VAL A 10 -10.19 -5.90 2.64
CA VAL A 10 -10.53 -5.28 3.92
C VAL A 10 -10.96 -3.83 3.70
N GLY A 11 -12.11 -3.47 4.26
CA GLY A 11 -12.84 -2.24 3.98
C GLY A 11 -11.98 -0.99 3.96
N TYR A 12 -11.15 -0.74 4.98
CA TYR A 12 -10.35 0.48 5.07
C TYR A 12 -9.29 0.62 3.97
N ALA A 13 -8.84 -0.47 3.35
CA ALA A 13 -7.84 -0.43 2.28
C ALA A 13 -8.46 -0.09 0.91
N ILE A 14 -9.77 -0.26 0.75
CA ILE A 14 -10.47 -0.05 -0.53
C ILE A 14 -10.28 1.37 -1.07
N PRO A 15 -10.47 2.45 -0.30
CA PRO A 15 -10.39 3.81 -0.84
C PRO A 15 -9.04 4.15 -1.47
N VAL A 16 -7.94 3.91 -0.76
CA VAL A 16 -6.59 4.20 -1.29
C VAL A 16 -6.26 3.31 -2.47
N THR A 17 -6.67 2.02 -2.42
CA THR A 17 -6.46 1.10 -3.54
C THR A 17 -7.25 1.52 -4.78
N ALA A 18 -8.51 1.93 -4.62
CA ALA A 18 -9.30 2.43 -5.74
C ALA A 18 -8.65 3.66 -6.40
N CYS A 19 -8.13 4.59 -5.61
CA CYS A 19 -7.40 5.74 -6.12
C CYS A 19 -6.09 5.34 -6.83
N HIS A 20 -5.38 4.32 -6.33
CA HIS A 20 -4.19 3.75 -6.96
C HIS A 20 -4.51 3.15 -8.33
N GLU A 21 -5.56 2.34 -8.44
CA GLU A 21 -6.00 1.75 -9.72
C GLU A 21 -6.42 2.83 -10.74
N VAL A 22 -7.06 3.90 -10.27
CA VAL A 22 -7.38 5.05 -11.12
C VAL A 22 -6.10 5.74 -11.63
N ALA A 23 -5.06 5.87 -10.80
CA ALA A 23 -3.78 6.42 -11.24
C ALA A 23 -3.16 5.59 -12.38
N HIS A 24 -3.20 4.26 -12.30
CA HIS A 24 -2.78 3.40 -13.41
C HIS A 24 -3.59 3.63 -14.68
N GLN A 25 -4.91 3.82 -14.57
CA GLN A 25 -5.76 4.13 -15.73
C GLN A 25 -5.46 5.49 -16.35
N MET A 26 -4.97 6.44 -15.55
CA MET A 26 -4.52 7.75 -16.02
C MET A 26 -3.16 7.71 -16.71
N GLY A 27 -2.49 6.54 -16.76
CA GLY A 27 -1.23 6.34 -17.45
C GLY A 27 0.03 6.29 -16.56
N TYR A 28 -0.14 6.35 -15.25
CA TYR A 28 0.97 6.19 -14.31
C TYR A 28 1.30 4.69 -14.14
N ALA A 29 2.32 4.24 -14.87
CA ALA A 29 2.66 2.81 -14.93
C ALA A 29 3.53 2.35 -13.75
N ALA A 30 4.31 3.25 -13.15
CA ALA A 30 5.18 2.94 -12.03
C ALA A 30 4.36 2.78 -10.74
N GLU A 31 4.59 1.67 -10.01
CA GLU A 31 3.87 1.35 -8.77
C GLU A 31 4.05 2.44 -7.70
N GLU A 32 5.24 3.02 -7.60
CA GLU A 32 5.56 4.06 -6.64
C GLU A 32 4.77 5.34 -6.93
N GLU A 33 4.67 5.72 -8.20
CA GLU A 33 3.88 6.87 -8.63
C GLU A 33 2.39 6.64 -8.37
N ALA A 34 1.87 5.47 -8.76
CA ALA A 34 0.48 5.10 -8.53
C ALA A 34 0.13 5.04 -7.04
N ASN A 35 1.03 4.50 -6.21
CA ASN A 35 0.89 4.47 -4.75
C ASN A 35 0.83 5.88 -4.16
N TYR A 36 1.72 6.76 -4.57
CA TYR A 36 1.75 8.14 -4.08
C TYR A 36 0.53 8.94 -4.53
N LEU A 37 0.15 8.84 -5.80
CA LEU A 37 -1.04 9.51 -6.33
C LEU A 37 -2.33 8.98 -5.71
N GLY A 38 -2.41 7.66 -5.47
CA GLY A 38 -3.52 7.04 -4.75
C GLY A 38 -3.66 7.58 -3.32
N TYR A 39 -2.54 7.70 -2.62
CA TYR A 39 -2.48 8.33 -1.30
C TYR A 39 -2.95 9.79 -1.33
N LEU A 40 -2.40 10.60 -2.25
CA LEU A 40 -2.76 12.02 -2.37
C LEU A 40 -4.25 12.22 -2.69
N ALA A 41 -4.77 11.45 -3.63
CA ALA A 41 -6.17 11.53 -4.02
C ALA A 41 -7.08 11.17 -2.84
N ALA A 42 -6.81 10.06 -2.16
CA ALA A 42 -7.58 9.64 -1.00
C ALA A 42 -7.50 10.65 0.16
N LYS A 43 -6.32 11.24 0.41
CA LYS A 43 -6.11 12.27 1.44
C LYS A 43 -6.93 13.54 1.18
N LYS A 44 -7.08 13.95 -0.09
CA LYS A 44 -7.77 15.17 -0.50
C LYS A 44 -9.30 15.06 -0.55
N ILE A 45 -9.83 13.86 -0.66
CA ILE A 45 -11.29 13.63 -0.67
C ILE A 45 -11.85 14.01 0.70
N GLU A 46 -12.90 14.86 0.70
CA GLU A 46 -13.59 15.31 1.92
C GLU A 46 -14.52 14.23 2.49
N ASN A 47 -13.96 13.03 2.71
CA ASN A 47 -14.64 11.91 3.32
C ASN A 47 -13.73 11.30 4.39
N PRO A 48 -14.17 11.20 5.64
CA PRO A 48 -13.35 10.66 6.74
C PRO A 48 -12.81 9.26 6.46
N TYR A 49 -13.57 8.45 5.76
CA TYR A 49 -13.18 7.08 5.42
C TYR A 49 -12.00 7.04 4.43
N PHE A 50 -12.01 7.92 3.44
CA PHE A 50 -10.88 8.06 2.50
C PHE A 50 -9.63 8.60 3.21
N ARG A 51 -9.79 9.62 4.04
CA ARG A 51 -8.68 10.18 4.83
C ARG A 51 -8.09 9.16 5.79
N TYR A 52 -8.93 8.36 6.44
CA TYR A 52 -8.49 7.26 7.30
C TYR A 52 -7.68 6.21 6.50
N SER A 53 -8.18 5.80 5.34
CA SER A 53 -7.49 4.89 4.42
C SER A 53 -6.11 5.40 4.03
N ALA A 54 -6.02 6.67 3.62
CA ALA A 54 -4.75 7.31 3.26
C ALA A 54 -3.79 7.39 4.45
N ALA A 55 -4.28 7.74 5.65
CA ALA A 55 -3.46 7.81 6.85
C ALA A 55 -2.88 6.45 7.24
N LEU A 56 -3.68 5.38 7.18
CA LEU A 56 -3.19 4.03 7.47
C LEU A 56 -2.18 3.55 6.42
N PHE A 57 -2.41 3.88 5.15
CA PHE A 57 -1.46 3.59 4.09
C PHE A 57 -0.10 4.26 4.37
N ALA A 58 -0.10 5.57 4.62
CA ALA A 58 1.12 6.32 4.91
C ALA A 58 1.83 5.78 6.17
N LEU A 59 1.09 5.55 7.26
CA LEU A 59 1.65 5.02 8.51
C LEU A 59 2.34 3.68 8.30
N ARG A 60 1.76 2.78 7.49
CA ARG A 60 2.38 1.48 7.19
C ARG A 60 3.71 1.63 6.46
N TYR A 61 3.76 2.52 5.46
CA TYR A 61 5.00 2.78 4.72
C TYR A 61 6.07 3.40 5.61
N LEU A 62 5.71 4.40 6.41
CA LEU A 62 6.62 5.06 7.35
C LEU A 62 7.17 4.09 8.40
N LEU A 63 6.32 3.25 9.00
CA LEU A 63 6.75 2.23 9.96
C LEU A 63 7.68 1.20 9.32
N SER A 64 7.38 0.78 8.09
CA SER A 64 8.24 -0.15 7.36
C SER A 64 9.63 0.43 7.12
N GLU A 65 9.72 1.73 6.80
CA GLU A 65 10.99 2.39 6.59
C GLU A 65 11.77 2.58 7.90
N VAL A 66 11.09 2.98 8.97
CA VAL A 66 11.71 3.07 10.31
C VAL A 66 12.25 1.71 10.75
N ALA A 67 11.53 0.61 10.48
CA ALA A 67 12.00 -0.74 10.82
C ALA A 67 13.32 -1.11 10.12
N LYS A 68 13.55 -0.62 8.89
CA LYS A 68 14.80 -0.84 8.15
C LYS A 68 15.95 0.00 8.69
N VAL A 69 15.69 1.29 8.95
CA VAL A 69 16.72 2.27 9.30
C VAL A 69 17.07 2.24 10.78
N SER A 70 16.11 2.00 11.66
CA SER A 70 16.30 2.02 13.12
C SER A 70 15.31 1.10 13.82
N PRO A 71 15.60 -0.21 13.93
CA PRO A 71 14.72 -1.18 14.58
C PRO A 71 14.33 -0.79 16.02
N GLU A 72 15.27 -0.20 16.78
CA GLU A 72 15.00 0.26 18.15
C GLU A 72 13.90 1.34 18.22
N LYS A 73 13.90 2.26 17.25
CA LYS A 73 12.86 3.29 17.16
C LYS A 73 11.54 2.71 16.67
N TYR A 74 11.60 1.67 15.82
CA TYR A 74 10.41 1.00 15.33
C TYR A 74 9.56 0.45 16.48
N ASP A 75 10.17 -0.25 17.44
CA ASP A 75 9.45 -0.84 18.57
C ASP A 75 8.74 0.23 19.40
N ASN A 76 9.41 1.38 19.61
CA ASN A 76 8.84 2.51 20.35
C ASN A 76 7.65 3.14 19.59
N TYR A 77 7.77 3.38 18.29
CA TYR A 77 6.65 3.92 17.49
C TYR A 77 5.51 2.92 17.34
N TYR A 78 5.82 1.64 17.12
CA TYR A 78 4.82 0.59 17.00
C TYR A 78 3.98 0.42 18.28
N ALA A 79 4.60 0.54 19.45
CA ALA A 79 3.91 0.48 20.75
C ALA A 79 2.91 1.64 20.96
N GLN A 80 3.08 2.76 20.25
CA GLN A 80 2.18 3.92 20.31
C GLN A 80 1.00 3.81 19.34
N VAL A 81 1.04 2.86 18.40
CA VAL A 81 -0.07 2.66 17.44
C VAL A 81 -1.28 2.09 18.16
N ARG A 82 -2.45 2.70 17.94
CA ARG A 82 -3.72 2.25 18.54
C ARG A 82 -4.06 0.83 18.12
N LYS A 83 -4.55 0.03 19.05
CA LYS A 83 -4.90 -1.38 18.84
C LYS A 83 -5.82 -1.59 17.62
N GLY A 84 -6.82 -0.73 17.41
CA GLY A 84 -7.72 -0.84 16.26
C GLY A 84 -7.01 -0.71 14.92
N ILE A 85 -5.94 0.09 14.83
CA ILE A 85 -5.11 0.19 13.62
C ILE A 85 -4.31 -1.11 13.41
N LEU A 86 -3.76 -1.67 14.48
CA LEU A 86 -3.02 -2.94 14.42
C LEU A 86 -3.94 -4.10 14.00
N GLU A 87 -5.18 -4.14 14.48
CA GLU A 87 -6.17 -5.13 14.04
C GLU A 87 -6.50 -4.95 12.54
N ASN A 88 -6.67 -3.73 12.06
CA ASN A 88 -6.85 -3.47 10.63
C ASN A 88 -5.67 -3.99 9.79
N TYR A 89 -4.43 -3.77 10.22
CA TYR A 89 -3.25 -4.31 9.53
C TYR A 89 -3.20 -5.84 9.56
N LYS A 90 -3.60 -6.44 10.67
CA LYS A 90 -3.71 -7.89 10.81
C LYS A 90 -4.74 -8.47 9.85
N GLU A 91 -5.92 -7.86 9.74
CA GLU A 91 -6.97 -8.28 8.80
C GLU A 91 -6.47 -8.25 7.34
N VAL A 92 -5.80 -7.19 6.91
CA VAL A 92 -5.22 -7.10 5.56
C VAL A 92 -4.17 -8.19 5.35
N ARG A 93 -3.30 -8.43 6.34
CA ARG A 93 -2.29 -9.49 6.25
C ARG A 93 -2.93 -10.87 6.10
N LEU A 94 -3.96 -11.18 6.89
CA LEU A 94 -4.68 -12.45 6.83
C LEU A 94 -5.39 -12.64 5.48
N PHE A 95 -6.01 -11.57 4.98
CA PHE A 95 -6.61 -11.57 3.65
C PHE A 95 -5.60 -11.97 2.57
N TRP A 96 -4.43 -11.33 2.52
CA TRP A 96 -3.41 -11.64 1.53
C TRP A 96 -2.79 -13.02 1.71
N GLN A 97 -2.65 -13.51 2.95
CA GLN A 97 -2.20 -14.87 3.22
C GLN A 97 -3.18 -15.91 2.67
N GLN A 98 -4.49 -15.70 2.82
CA GLN A 98 -5.50 -16.58 2.25
C GLN A 98 -5.47 -16.57 0.72
N TYR A 99 -5.22 -15.42 0.11
CA TYR A 99 -5.07 -15.30 -1.35
C TYR A 99 -3.84 -16.03 -1.86
N LYS A 100 -2.70 -15.89 -1.20
CA LYS A 100 -1.47 -16.62 -1.56
C LYS A 100 -1.63 -18.15 -1.51
N ASN A 101 -2.44 -18.63 -0.59
CA ASN A 101 -2.69 -20.07 -0.43
C ASN A 101 -3.72 -20.61 -1.43
N LYS A 102 -4.57 -19.76 -2.00
CA LYS A 102 -5.62 -20.14 -2.96
C LYS A 102 -5.24 -19.86 -4.43
N ALA A 103 -4.14 -19.14 -4.66
CA ALA A 103 -3.70 -18.85 -6.01
C ALA A 103 -3.15 -20.13 -6.66
N GLU A 104 -3.87 -20.64 -7.66
CA GLU A 104 -3.40 -21.73 -8.50
C GLU A 104 -2.03 -21.41 -9.13
N PRO A 105 -1.22 -22.44 -9.45
CA PRO A 105 0.14 -22.28 -10.01
C PRO A 105 0.24 -21.35 -11.22
N VAL A 106 -0.85 -21.22 -12.00
CA VAL A 106 -0.96 -20.36 -13.18
C VAL A 106 -0.93 -18.86 -12.79
N PHE A 107 -1.60 -18.48 -11.69
CA PHE A 107 -1.56 -17.08 -11.20
C PHE A 107 -0.20 -16.71 -10.61
N LYS A 108 0.47 -17.69 -10.00
CA LYS A 108 1.80 -17.50 -9.41
C LYS A 108 2.84 -17.20 -10.50
N SER A 109 2.75 -17.85 -11.66
CA SER A 109 3.66 -17.62 -12.78
C SER A 109 3.44 -16.26 -13.46
N SER A 110 2.19 -15.83 -13.66
CA SER A 110 1.88 -14.51 -14.24
C SER A 110 2.20 -13.37 -13.27
N TYR A 111 1.99 -13.56 -11.96
CA TYR A 111 2.37 -12.59 -10.94
C TYR A 111 3.90 -12.50 -10.78
N ASP A 112 4.61 -13.63 -10.84
CA ASP A 112 6.08 -13.64 -10.84
C ASP A 112 6.67 -12.98 -12.10
N VAL A 113 6.03 -13.16 -13.26
CA VAL A 113 6.41 -12.49 -14.52
C VAL A 113 6.14 -10.98 -14.41
N PHE A 114 5.00 -10.59 -13.86
CA PHE A 114 4.65 -9.20 -13.60
C PHE A 114 5.63 -8.55 -12.62
N LEU A 115 5.93 -9.19 -11.50
CA LEU A 115 6.93 -8.71 -10.53
C LEU A 115 8.34 -8.65 -11.11
N LYS A 116 8.73 -9.61 -11.97
CA LYS A 116 10.04 -9.61 -12.64
C LYS A 116 10.13 -8.53 -13.72
N ALA A 117 9.05 -8.30 -14.47
CA ALA A 117 8.99 -7.23 -15.48
C ALA A 117 9.04 -5.83 -14.80
N ASN A 118 8.44 -5.67 -13.63
CA ASN A 118 8.47 -4.43 -12.87
C ASN A 118 9.69 -4.29 -11.93
N LYS A 119 10.48 -5.35 -11.75
CA LYS A 119 11.76 -5.32 -11.03
C LYS A 119 12.93 -4.73 -11.82
N GLN A 120 12.70 -4.28 -13.04
CA GLN A 120 13.73 -3.56 -13.78
C GLN A 120 13.96 -2.20 -13.13
N ASN A 121 14.97 -2.13 -12.26
CA ASN A 121 15.66 -0.99 -11.70
C ASN A 121 15.19 -0.36 -10.38
N ALA A 122 14.12 -0.82 -9.75
CA ALA A 122 13.77 -0.28 -8.44
C ALA A 122 13.62 -1.42 -7.40
N GLY A 123 14.71 -2.07 -7.04
CA GLY A 123 14.74 -3.05 -5.98
C GLY A 123 14.18 -2.50 -4.65
N ILE A 124 14.81 -2.79 -3.55
CA ILE A 124 14.49 -2.29 -2.19
C ILE A 124 14.28 -0.77 -2.11
N ASP A 125 14.76 -0.02 -3.12
CA ASP A 125 14.70 1.46 -3.20
C ASP A 125 13.30 2.01 -3.52
N SER A 126 12.36 1.23 -4.04
CA SER A 126 11.03 1.73 -4.43
C SER A 126 10.18 2.22 -3.23
N TYR A 127 10.32 1.59 -2.08
CA TYR A 127 9.65 2.03 -0.85
C TYR A 127 10.17 3.38 -0.37
N ASP A 128 11.45 3.66 -0.54
CA ASP A 128 12.09 4.91 -0.15
C ASP A 128 11.52 6.10 -0.94
N LEU A 129 11.18 5.90 -2.21
CA LEU A 129 10.59 6.94 -3.06
C LEU A 129 9.19 7.36 -2.56
N VAL A 130 8.32 6.41 -2.26
CA VAL A 130 6.97 6.71 -1.73
C VAL A 130 7.05 7.43 -0.40
N VAL A 131 7.93 6.97 0.50
CA VAL A 131 8.15 7.60 1.81
C VAL A 131 8.71 9.01 1.65
N GLY A 132 9.70 9.20 0.77
CA GLY A 132 10.26 10.50 0.46
C GLY A 132 9.21 11.49 -0.06
N LEU A 133 8.32 11.04 -0.92
CA LEU A 133 7.21 11.83 -1.45
C LEU A 133 6.17 12.17 -0.37
N ILE A 134 5.80 11.20 0.49
CA ILE A 134 4.86 11.43 1.60
C ILE A 134 5.40 12.46 2.60
N ILE A 135 6.70 12.38 2.96
CA ILE A 135 7.32 13.31 3.92
C ILE A 135 7.41 14.73 3.36
N ASN A 136 7.61 14.87 2.05
CA ASN A 136 7.73 16.17 1.39
C ASN A 136 6.38 16.75 0.92
N ASP A 137 5.28 16.03 1.10
CA ASP A 137 3.93 16.52 0.79
C ASP A 137 3.47 17.54 1.85
N LYS A 138 3.65 18.82 1.56
CA LYS A 138 3.26 19.98 2.39
C LYS A 138 1.87 20.49 2.05
#